data_078afcb57a4adcb3940f05079444f8fe
#
_entry.id   078afcb57a4adcb3940f05079444f8fe
#
_cell.length_a   1.000
_cell.length_b   1.000
_cell.length_c   1.000
_cell.angle_alpha   90.00
_cell.angle_beta   90.00
_cell.angle_gamma   90.00
#
_symmetry.space_group_name_H-M   'P 1'
#
loop_
_entity.id
_entity.type
_entity.pdbx_description
1 polymer ?
#
loop_
_entity_poly.entity_id
_entity_poly.type
_entity_poly.pdbx_seq_one_letter_code
_entity_poly.pdbx_strand_id
1 'polypeptide(L)'
;NIMEMVDIDIVISDIVMPGGTGFDFVEWVRKEELKVQVIFLTSYAEFDYARRAIQLNSVDYLLKPIDFEKLKGAVQRAAESVVKEKKIQDLRQESIKWNQNRKILQQDIWKNVLKNGFSEEKFCETAAQRQLPYGPGHYFRPICLMPEIKSNKREIWDTATMEFVIENVLSELYEETDIAVDTVFYQEPGIYWIVTQSREKAFPQDGGRDCEILRQFVAWMNEKIYPE
;
A
#
# COMPACT_ATOMS: atom_id res chain seq x y z
N ASN A 1 -23.76 -13.78 -16.35
CA ASN A 1 -22.72 -13.17 -17.19
C ASN A 1 -21.51 -14.10 -17.20
N ILE A 2 -20.97 -14.44 -18.39
CA ILE A 2 -19.84 -15.39 -18.50
C ILE A 2 -18.60 -14.84 -17.74
N MET A 3 -18.39 -13.54 -17.74
CA MET A 3 -17.26 -12.89 -17.06
C MET A 3 -17.35 -12.92 -15.51
N GLU A 4 -18.49 -13.28 -14.95
CA GLU A 4 -18.64 -13.51 -13.51
C GLU A 4 -18.33 -14.96 -13.11
N MET A 5 -18.35 -15.86 -14.09
CA MET A 5 -18.19 -17.31 -13.89
C MET A 5 -16.80 -17.81 -14.28
N VAL A 6 -16.09 -17.09 -15.15
CA VAL A 6 -14.80 -17.49 -15.72
C VAL A 6 -13.87 -16.28 -15.79
N ASP A 7 -12.64 -16.44 -15.33
CA ASP A 7 -11.58 -15.45 -15.50
C ASP A 7 -11.19 -15.35 -16.97
N ILE A 8 -11.51 -14.22 -17.59
CA ILE A 8 -11.17 -13.92 -18.98
C ILE A 8 -10.07 -12.90 -19.01
N ASP A 9 -8.92 -13.27 -19.53
CA ASP A 9 -7.76 -12.38 -19.65
C ASP A 9 -7.74 -11.58 -20.96
N ILE A 10 -8.25 -12.18 -22.06
CA ILE A 10 -8.20 -11.57 -23.40
C ILE A 10 -9.56 -11.70 -24.07
N VAL A 11 -10.03 -10.61 -24.64
CA VAL A 11 -11.25 -10.58 -25.47
C VAL A 11 -10.92 -10.09 -26.87
N ILE A 12 -11.41 -10.82 -27.85
CA ILE A 12 -11.40 -10.41 -29.26
C ILE A 12 -12.85 -10.10 -29.63
N SER A 13 -13.14 -8.84 -29.96
CA SER A 13 -14.50 -8.36 -30.22
C SER A 13 -14.60 -7.72 -31.59
N ASP A 14 -15.70 -8.02 -32.29
CA ASP A 14 -16.10 -7.17 -33.43
C ASP A 14 -16.59 -5.81 -32.92
N ILE A 15 -16.36 -4.77 -33.69
CA ILE A 15 -16.86 -3.42 -33.34
C ILE A 15 -18.36 -3.31 -33.61
N VAL A 16 -18.80 -3.79 -34.77
CA VAL A 16 -20.21 -3.70 -35.18
C VAL A 16 -20.88 -5.05 -35.02
N MET A 17 -21.80 -5.16 -34.06
CA MET A 17 -22.55 -6.38 -33.76
C MET A 17 -24.06 -6.10 -33.75
N PRO A 18 -24.90 -7.09 -34.08
CA PRO A 18 -26.34 -6.95 -33.89
C PRO A 18 -26.69 -6.69 -32.42
N GLY A 19 -27.31 -5.56 -32.13
CA GLY A 19 -27.75 -5.22 -30.77
C GLY A 19 -26.79 -4.38 -29.94
N GLY A 20 -25.65 -3.94 -30.50
CA GLY A 20 -24.69 -3.07 -29.79
C GLY A 20 -23.33 -3.00 -30.45
N THR A 21 -22.42 -2.27 -29.85
CA THR A 21 -21.05 -2.17 -30.35
C THR A 21 -20.05 -2.85 -29.41
N GLY A 22 -18.94 -3.33 -29.96
CA GLY A 22 -17.82 -3.81 -29.16
C GLY A 22 -17.25 -2.73 -28.24
N PHE A 23 -17.41 -1.48 -28.60
CA PHE A 23 -17.01 -0.35 -27.74
C PHE A 23 -17.87 -0.25 -26.48
N ASP A 24 -19.19 -0.39 -26.60
CA ASP A 24 -20.11 -0.35 -25.45
C ASP A 24 -19.77 -1.46 -24.44
N PHE A 25 -19.42 -2.64 -24.97
CA PHE A 25 -18.95 -3.75 -24.15
C PHE A 25 -17.65 -3.42 -23.42
N VAL A 26 -16.66 -2.85 -24.11
CA VAL A 26 -15.36 -2.51 -23.49
C VAL A 26 -15.51 -1.34 -22.51
N GLU A 27 -16.36 -0.35 -22.78
CA GLU A 27 -16.68 0.71 -21.81
C GLU A 27 -17.27 0.14 -20.53
N TRP A 28 -18.17 -0.85 -20.64
CA TRP A 28 -18.67 -1.57 -19.48
C TRP A 28 -17.55 -2.32 -18.74
N VAL A 29 -16.68 -3.06 -19.43
CA VAL A 29 -15.52 -3.76 -18.85
C VAL A 29 -14.63 -2.79 -18.07
N ARG A 30 -14.37 -1.58 -18.62
CA ARG A 30 -13.54 -0.57 -17.94
C ARG A 30 -14.24 0.04 -16.73
N LYS A 31 -15.57 0.24 -16.81
CA LYS A 31 -16.38 0.75 -15.69
C LYS A 31 -16.42 -0.22 -14.51
N GLU A 32 -16.48 -1.52 -14.79
CA GLU A 32 -16.40 -2.59 -13.77
C GLU A 32 -14.96 -2.89 -13.32
N GLU A 33 -13.99 -2.09 -13.77
CA GLU A 33 -12.56 -2.25 -13.43
C GLU A 33 -11.97 -3.65 -13.77
N LEU A 34 -12.60 -4.37 -14.71
CA LEU A 34 -12.15 -5.69 -15.12
C LEU A 34 -10.85 -5.59 -15.93
N LYS A 35 -9.86 -6.38 -15.54
CA LYS A 35 -8.52 -6.39 -16.16
C LYS A 35 -8.47 -7.31 -17.36
N VAL A 36 -9.08 -6.88 -18.46
CA VAL A 36 -9.15 -7.64 -19.69
C VAL A 36 -8.40 -6.90 -20.79
N GLN A 37 -7.56 -7.61 -21.51
CA GLN A 37 -6.91 -7.13 -22.72
C GLN A 37 -7.86 -7.27 -23.91
N VAL A 38 -8.01 -6.24 -24.72
CA VAL A 38 -9.01 -6.20 -25.79
C VAL A 38 -8.34 -6.01 -27.13
N ILE A 39 -8.76 -6.82 -28.11
CA ILE A 39 -8.40 -6.70 -29.52
C ILE A 39 -9.68 -6.49 -30.31
N PHE A 40 -9.79 -5.38 -31.07
CA PHE A 40 -10.94 -5.13 -31.92
C PHE A 40 -10.74 -5.67 -33.33
N LEU A 41 -11.81 -6.26 -33.86
CA LEU A 41 -11.93 -6.63 -35.26
C LEU A 41 -12.97 -5.75 -35.93
N THR A 42 -12.75 -5.35 -37.18
CA THR A 42 -13.72 -4.54 -37.92
C THR A 42 -13.63 -4.72 -39.42
N SER A 43 -14.77 -4.56 -40.08
CA SER A 43 -14.82 -4.51 -41.55
C SER A 43 -14.64 -3.06 -42.09
N TYR A 44 -14.54 -2.06 -41.21
CA TYR A 44 -14.53 -0.65 -41.58
C TYR A 44 -13.21 -0.02 -41.21
N ALA A 45 -12.52 0.61 -42.16
CA ALA A 45 -11.28 1.34 -41.97
C ALA A 45 -11.58 2.81 -41.60
N GLU A 46 -12.34 3.04 -40.53
CA GLU A 46 -12.72 4.37 -40.09
C GLU A 46 -11.73 4.92 -39.05
N PHE A 47 -11.31 6.14 -39.24
CA PHE A 47 -10.37 6.82 -38.33
C PHE A 47 -10.95 6.98 -36.91
N ASP A 48 -12.25 7.24 -36.80
CA ASP A 48 -12.93 7.43 -35.53
C ASP A 48 -12.96 6.13 -34.70
N TYR A 49 -13.08 4.97 -35.35
CA TYR A 49 -13.00 3.66 -34.69
C TYR A 49 -11.62 3.39 -34.15
N ALA A 50 -10.56 3.67 -34.93
CA ALA A 50 -9.19 3.52 -34.45
C ALA A 50 -8.90 4.44 -33.27
N ARG A 51 -9.35 5.70 -33.32
CA ARG A 51 -9.20 6.67 -32.22
C ARG A 51 -9.90 6.20 -30.94
N ARG A 52 -11.15 5.68 -31.05
CA ARG A 52 -11.92 5.19 -29.90
C ARG A 52 -11.28 3.92 -29.32
N ALA A 53 -10.75 3.02 -30.15
CA ALA A 53 -10.01 1.84 -29.69
C ALA A 53 -8.77 2.24 -28.84
N ILE A 54 -8.01 3.25 -29.27
CA ILE A 54 -6.88 3.78 -28.51
C ILE A 54 -7.35 4.38 -27.17
N GLN A 55 -8.43 5.16 -27.17
CA GLN A 55 -8.98 5.76 -25.93
C GLN A 55 -9.44 4.70 -24.91
N LEU A 56 -9.89 3.55 -25.37
CA LEU A 56 -10.30 2.43 -24.53
C LEU A 56 -9.14 1.50 -24.14
N ASN A 57 -7.88 1.89 -24.43
CA ASN A 57 -6.69 1.11 -24.16
C ASN A 57 -6.77 -0.32 -24.71
N SER A 58 -7.23 -0.47 -25.97
CA SER A 58 -7.16 -1.77 -26.65
C SER A 58 -5.72 -2.09 -27.03
N VAL A 59 -5.41 -3.39 -27.07
CA VAL A 59 -4.08 -3.87 -27.46
C VAL A 59 -3.84 -3.66 -28.96
N ASP A 60 -4.89 -3.88 -29.75
CA ASP A 60 -4.82 -3.72 -31.21
C ASP A 60 -6.21 -3.54 -31.82
N TYR A 61 -6.18 -3.10 -33.10
CA TYR A 61 -7.32 -2.87 -33.95
C TYR A 61 -7.03 -3.47 -35.34
N LEU A 62 -7.74 -4.53 -35.72
CA LEU A 62 -7.46 -5.31 -36.92
C LEU A 62 -8.61 -5.25 -37.95
N LEU A 63 -8.26 -4.99 -39.20
CA LEU A 63 -9.22 -4.95 -40.32
C LEU A 63 -9.49 -6.34 -40.87
N LYS A 64 -10.74 -6.61 -41.16
CA LYS A 64 -11.17 -7.79 -41.96
C LYS A 64 -10.96 -7.51 -43.45
N PRO A 65 -10.48 -8.50 -44.25
CA PRO A 65 -10.17 -9.88 -43.88
C PRO A 65 -8.92 -9.96 -43.01
N ILE A 66 -8.98 -10.78 -41.93
CA ILE A 66 -7.97 -10.83 -40.92
C ILE A 66 -6.72 -11.54 -41.44
N ASP A 67 -5.58 -10.85 -41.36
CA ASP A 67 -4.27 -11.47 -41.54
C ASP A 67 -3.93 -12.29 -40.27
N PHE A 68 -3.73 -13.57 -40.45
CA PHE A 68 -3.49 -14.50 -39.33
C PHE A 68 -2.20 -14.15 -38.54
N GLU A 69 -1.14 -13.72 -39.22
CA GLU A 69 0.10 -13.35 -38.55
C GLU A 69 -0.06 -12.05 -37.71
N LYS A 70 -0.86 -11.10 -38.19
CA LYS A 70 -1.20 -9.90 -37.43
C LYS A 70 -2.04 -10.22 -36.19
N LEU A 71 -3.05 -11.08 -36.32
CA LEU A 71 -3.88 -11.53 -35.21
C LEU A 71 -3.04 -12.27 -34.16
N LYS A 72 -2.21 -13.20 -34.61
CA LYS A 72 -1.26 -13.92 -33.73
C LYS A 72 -0.36 -12.97 -32.96
N GLY A 73 0.23 -11.98 -33.65
CA GLY A 73 1.06 -10.95 -33.02
C GLY A 73 0.29 -10.10 -32.00
N ALA A 74 -0.96 -9.74 -32.29
CA ALA A 74 -1.81 -9.00 -31.35
C ALA A 74 -2.14 -9.83 -30.10
N VAL A 75 -2.49 -11.11 -30.27
CA VAL A 75 -2.76 -12.03 -29.15
C VAL A 75 -1.50 -12.25 -28.30
N GLN A 76 -0.34 -12.39 -28.94
CA GLN A 76 0.94 -12.50 -28.19
C GLN A 76 1.21 -11.27 -27.32
N ARG A 77 1.06 -10.06 -27.87
CA ARG A 77 1.20 -8.81 -27.10
C ARG A 77 0.20 -8.72 -25.95
N ALA A 78 -1.05 -9.12 -26.22
CA ALA A 78 -2.07 -9.17 -25.17
C ALA A 78 -1.68 -10.14 -24.05
N ALA A 79 -1.22 -11.34 -24.37
CA ALA A 79 -0.79 -12.35 -23.41
C ALA A 79 0.44 -11.88 -22.60
N GLU A 80 1.43 -11.25 -23.24
CA GLU A 80 2.59 -10.66 -22.56
C GLU A 80 2.18 -9.56 -21.57
N SER A 81 1.21 -8.72 -21.95
CA SER A 81 0.66 -7.68 -21.07
C SER A 81 -0.02 -8.28 -19.85
N VAL A 82 -0.85 -9.32 -20.02
CA VAL A 82 -1.51 -10.04 -18.93
C VAL A 82 -0.49 -10.62 -17.96
N VAL A 83 0.53 -11.32 -18.47
CA VAL A 83 1.58 -11.91 -17.64
C VAL A 83 2.34 -10.84 -16.86
N LYS A 84 2.67 -9.72 -17.50
CA LYS A 84 3.36 -8.61 -16.85
C LYS A 84 2.51 -7.97 -15.74
N GLU A 85 1.23 -7.74 -16.00
CA GLU A 85 0.31 -7.18 -15.01
C GLU A 85 0.11 -8.11 -13.80
N LYS A 86 -0.08 -9.42 -14.03
CA LYS A 86 -0.17 -10.43 -12.96
C LYS A 86 1.10 -10.43 -12.11
N LYS A 87 2.28 -10.44 -12.74
CA LYS A 87 3.55 -10.41 -12.02
C LYS A 87 3.71 -9.15 -11.15
N ILE A 88 3.32 -7.98 -11.66
CA ILE A 88 3.35 -6.73 -10.88
C ILE A 88 2.38 -6.82 -9.68
N GLN A 89 1.20 -7.42 -9.87
CA GLN A 89 0.25 -7.61 -8.77
C GLN A 89 0.79 -8.55 -7.71
N ASP A 90 1.37 -9.68 -8.10
CA ASP A 90 1.97 -10.65 -7.17
C ASP A 90 3.07 -10.01 -6.35
N LEU A 91 3.98 -9.27 -6.99
CA LEU A 91 5.05 -8.53 -6.30
C LEU A 91 4.49 -7.47 -5.32
N ARG A 92 3.41 -6.79 -5.69
CA ARG A 92 2.74 -5.84 -4.78
C ARG A 92 2.12 -6.55 -3.58
N GLN A 93 1.45 -7.67 -3.79
CA GLN A 93 0.85 -8.45 -2.70
C GLN A 93 1.92 -9.03 -1.77
N GLU A 94 3.02 -9.54 -2.32
CA GLU A 94 4.16 -10.00 -1.53
C GLU A 94 4.77 -8.87 -0.71
N SER A 95 4.94 -7.69 -1.30
CA SER A 95 5.44 -6.50 -0.59
C SER A 95 4.52 -6.07 0.56
N ILE A 96 3.19 -6.11 0.35
CA ILE A 96 2.21 -5.79 1.40
C ILE A 96 2.31 -6.80 2.54
N LYS A 97 2.32 -8.10 2.22
CA LYS A 97 2.46 -9.17 3.22
C LYS A 97 3.78 -9.07 3.98
N TRP A 98 4.87 -8.77 3.27
CA TRP A 98 6.19 -8.56 3.88
C TRP A 98 6.17 -7.38 4.86
N ASN A 99 5.59 -6.23 4.47
CA ASN A 99 5.51 -5.06 5.33
C ASN A 99 4.65 -5.32 6.57
N GLN A 100 3.53 -6.03 6.43
CA GLN A 100 2.69 -6.43 7.57
C GLN A 100 3.43 -7.36 8.54
N ASN A 101 4.09 -8.39 8.02
CA ASN A 101 4.89 -9.32 8.83
C ASN A 101 6.05 -8.58 9.52
N ARG A 102 6.73 -7.68 8.81
CA ARG A 102 7.80 -6.87 9.36
C ARG A 102 7.32 -6.03 10.55
N LYS A 103 6.17 -5.38 10.43
CA LYS A 103 5.58 -4.58 11.52
C LYS A 103 5.32 -5.44 12.77
N ILE A 104 4.77 -6.64 12.61
CA ILE A 104 4.56 -7.58 13.70
C ILE A 104 5.89 -7.94 14.39
N LEU A 105 6.93 -8.25 13.60
CA LEU A 105 8.25 -8.60 14.12
C LEU A 105 8.92 -7.41 14.82
N GLN A 106 8.75 -6.18 14.32
CA GLN A 106 9.20 -4.95 14.96
C GLN A 106 8.51 -4.75 16.31
N GLN A 107 7.19 -4.84 16.35
CA GLN A 107 6.45 -4.72 17.61
C GLN A 107 6.84 -5.78 18.63
N ASP A 108 7.06 -7.03 18.19
CA ASP A 108 7.43 -8.11 19.11
C ASP A 108 8.84 -7.94 19.69
N ILE A 109 9.82 -7.52 18.90
CA ILE A 109 11.16 -7.25 19.43
C ILE A 109 11.11 -6.12 20.48
N TRP A 110 10.36 -5.04 20.21
CA TRP A 110 10.23 -3.92 21.14
C TRP A 110 9.45 -4.26 22.40
N LYS A 111 8.36 -5.05 22.31
CA LYS A 111 7.66 -5.58 23.49
C LYS A 111 8.60 -6.38 24.39
N ASN A 112 9.48 -7.19 23.79
CA ASN A 112 10.46 -7.96 24.53
C ASN A 112 11.55 -7.08 25.15
N VAL A 113 12.06 -6.07 24.42
CA VAL A 113 13.05 -5.10 24.93
C VAL A 113 12.50 -4.34 26.12
N LEU A 114 11.29 -3.81 26.03
CA LEU A 114 10.67 -3.01 27.09
C LEU A 114 10.32 -3.85 28.34
N LYS A 115 10.01 -5.14 28.16
CA LYS A 115 9.67 -6.04 29.27
C LYS A 115 10.87 -6.59 29.99
N ASN A 116 11.90 -6.99 29.26
CA ASN A 116 13.00 -7.81 29.80
C ASN A 116 14.35 -7.09 29.77
N GLY A 117 14.45 -5.99 29.03
CA GLY A 117 15.72 -5.39 28.63
C GLY A 117 16.50 -6.31 27.68
N PHE A 118 17.31 -5.71 26.83
CA PHE A 118 18.26 -6.45 25.99
C PHE A 118 19.62 -5.76 26.05
N SER A 119 20.70 -6.57 25.99
CA SER A 119 22.00 -6.00 25.64
C SER A 119 22.00 -5.65 24.15
N GLU A 120 22.84 -4.71 23.73
CA GLU A 120 22.98 -4.31 22.34
C GLU A 120 23.28 -5.53 21.43
N GLU A 121 24.18 -6.40 21.88
CA GLU A 121 24.52 -7.63 21.16
C GLU A 121 23.29 -8.52 20.90
N LYS A 122 22.53 -8.82 21.96
CA LYS A 122 21.33 -9.66 21.86
C LYS A 122 20.23 -9.00 21.01
N PHE A 123 20.12 -7.68 21.05
CA PHE A 123 19.20 -6.95 20.21
C PHE A 123 19.57 -7.10 18.73
N CYS A 124 20.85 -6.88 18.38
CA CYS A 124 21.34 -6.99 17.02
C CYS A 124 21.23 -8.44 16.49
N GLU A 125 21.54 -9.44 17.30
CA GLU A 125 21.37 -10.86 16.94
C GLU A 125 19.90 -11.19 16.66
N THR A 126 19.00 -10.79 17.54
CA THR A 126 17.55 -11.03 17.38
C THR A 126 16.99 -10.32 16.15
N ALA A 127 17.44 -9.10 15.91
CA ALA A 127 17.06 -8.33 14.74
C ALA A 127 17.52 -8.99 13.43
N ALA A 128 18.78 -9.47 13.41
CA ALA A 128 19.33 -10.18 12.26
C ALA A 128 18.59 -11.49 11.96
N GLN A 129 18.27 -12.29 13.00
CA GLN A 129 17.47 -13.51 12.85
C GLN A 129 16.09 -13.25 12.28
N ARG A 130 15.49 -12.09 12.57
CA ARG A 130 14.18 -11.65 12.10
C ARG A 130 14.24 -10.83 10.81
N GLN A 131 15.42 -10.67 10.23
CA GLN A 131 15.65 -9.86 9.03
C GLN A 131 15.17 -8.39 9.17
N LEU A 132 15.24 -7.86 10.39
CA LEU A 132 14.96 -6.46 10.64
C LEU A 132 16.20 -5.62 10.33
N PRO A 133 16.06 -4.40 9.79
CA PRO A 133 17.19 -3.56 9.37
C PRO A 133 17.84 -2.81 10.55
N TYR A 134 17.99 -3.49 11.68
CA TYR A 134 18.61 -2.93 12.86
C TYR A 134 20.04 -3.42 13.00
N GLY A 135 20.94 -2.52 13.35
CA GLY A 135 22.35 -2.85 13.49
C GLY A 135 23.08 -1.84 14.38
N PRO A 136 24.37 -2.04 14.58
CA PRO A 136 25.21 -1.10 15.34
C PRO A 136 25.10 0.32 14.77
N GLY A 137 25.00 1.32 15.64
CA GLY A 137 24.88 2.72 15.25
C GLY A 137 23.46 3.20 14.95
N HIS A 138 22.44 2.36 15.08
CA HIS A 138 21.07 2.84 15.14
C HIS A 138 20.71 3.25 16.56
N TYR A 139 20.14 4.43 16.69
CA TYR A 139 19.69 4.97 17.97
C TYR A 139 18.18 4.95 18.01
N PHE A 140 17.63 4.45 19.12
CA PHE A 140 16.20 4.34 19.31
C PHE A 140 15.76 5.09 20.57
N ARG A 141 14.59 5.72 20.50
CA ARG A 141 13.94 6.33 21.64
C ARG A 141 12.52 5.77 21.78
N PRO A 142 12.25 4.98 22.80
CA PRO A 142 10.89 4.60 23.15
C PRO A 142 10.20 5.78 23.85
N ILE A 143 8.97 6.06 23.42
CA ILE A 143 8.12 7.11 23.97
C ILE A 143 6.84 6.43 24.43
N CYS A 144 6.44 6.75 25.68
CA CYS A 144 5.20 6.24 26.26
C CYS A 144 4.11 7.31 26.13
N LEU A 145 3.03 6.97 25.45
CA LEU A 145 1.84 7.79 25.34
C LEU A 145 0.71 7.13 26.14
N MET A 146 0.19 7.83 27.14
CA MET A 146 -0.97 7.41 27.94
C MET A 146 -2.11 8.41 27.70
N PRO A 147 -3.04 8.11 26.77
CA PRO A 147 -4.19 8.98 26.54
C PRO A 147 -5.11 8.97 27.76
N GLU A 148 -5.43 10.13 28.30
CA GLU A 148 -6.41 10.26 29.37
C GLU A 148 -7.82 10.28 28.76
N ILE A 149 -8.48 9.12 28.73
CA ILE A 149 -9.83 8.97 28.15
C ILE A 149 -10.86 9.43 29.18
N LYS A 150 -11.42 10.61 28.98
CA LYS A 150 -12.58 11.06 29.74
C LYS A 150 -13.77 10.12 29.50
N SER A 151 -14.40 9.63 30.52
CA SER A 151 -15.26 8.43 30.62
C SER A 151 -16.44 8.30 29.67
N ASN A 152 -16.81 9.31 28.91
CA ASN A 152 -17.97 9.30 28.02
C ASN A 152 -17.68 9.04 26.52
N LYS A 153 -16.40 8.82 26.13
CA LYS A 153 -16.03 8.68 24.70
C LYS A 153 -15.13 7.47 24.42
N ARG A 154 -15.27 6.39 25.20
CA ARG A 154 -14.44 5.17 25.05
C ARG A 154 -14.54 4.42 23.71
N GLU A 155 -15.46 4.78 22.83
CA GLU A 155 -15.82 3.97 21.67
C GLU A 155 -15.44 4.55 20.30
N ILE A 156 -14.65 5.63 20.21
CA ILE A 156 -14.45 6.29 18.91
C ILE A 156 -13.40 5.58 18.06
N TRP A 157 -12.37 4.96 18.67
CA TRP A 157 -11.26 4.39 17.93
C TRP A 157 -10.82 3.06 18.54
N ASP A 158 -10.78 1.99 17.73
CA ASP A 158 -10.12 0.76 18.13
C ASP A 158 -8.60 0.94 18.23
N THR A 159 -7.92 0.01 18.90
CA THR A 159 -6.46 0.10 19.12
C THR A 159 -5.65 0.12 17.84
N ALA A 160 -6.07 -0.61 16.81
CA ALA A 160 -5.37 -0.68 15.53
C ALA A 160 -5.49 0.64 14.75
N THR A 161 -6.69 1.24 14.75
CA THR A 161 -6.92 2.56 14.15
C THR A 161 -6.11 3.63 14.87
N MET A 162 -6.03 3.60 16.21
CA MET A 162 -5.23 4.54 16.98
C MET A 162 -3.74 4.38 16.69
N GLU A 163 -3.21 3.16 16.64
CA GLU A 163 -1.82 2.89 16.25
C GLU A 163 -1.51 3.50 14.87
N PHE A 164 -2.41 3.27 13.90
CA PHE A 164 -2.27 3.80 12.54
C PHE A 164 -2.26 5.32 12.51
N VAL A 165 -3.16 5.98 13.24
CA VAL A 165 -3.24 7.45 13.29
C VAL A 165 -1.99 8.04 13.94
N ILE A 166 -1.55 7.49 15.08
CA ILE A 166 -0.34 7.94 15.77
C ILE A 166 0.87 7.82 14.83
N GLU A 167 1.03 6.68 14.17
CA GLU A 167 2.15 6.41 13.27
C GLU A 167 2.18 7.39 12.08
N ASN A 168 1.04 7.62 11.43
CA ASN A 168 0.97 8.52 10.27
C ASN A 168 1.22 9.98 10.63
N VAL A 169 0.57 10.48 11.69
CA VAL A 169 0.72 11.88 12.09
C VAL A 169 2.16 12.17 12.55
N LEU A 170 2.75 11.26 13.32
CA LEU A 170 4.15 11.43 13.74
C LEU A 170 5.11 11.29 12.56
N SER A 171 4.86 10.38 11.63
CA SER A 171 5.70 10.23 10.44
C SER A 171 5.70 11.51 9.59
N GLU A 172 4.54 12.17 9.45
CA GLU A 172 4.42 13.46 8.75
C GLU A 172 5.18 14.57 9.51
N LEU A 173 5.03 14.63 10.84
CA LEU A 173 5.74 15.64 11.66
C LEU A 173 7.26 15.45 11.67
N TYR A 174 7.76 14.23 11.49
CA TYR A 174 9.18 13.90 11.40
C TYR A 174 9.75 13.95 9.98
N GLU A 175 8.95 14.19 8.93
CA GLU A 175 9.36 14.07 7.51
C GLU A 175 10.62 14.90 7.17
N GLU A 176 10.75 16.09 7.76
CA GLU A 176 11.91 16.99 7.54
C GLU A 176 13.04 16.82 8.57
N THR A 177 13.13 15.64 9.22
CA THR A 177 14.12 15.40 10.28
C THR A 177 14.93 14.13 10.01
N ASP A 178 16.03 13.95 10.76
CA ASP A 178 16.84 12.72 10.76
C ASP A 178 16.18 11.58 11.59
N ILE A 179 14.97 11.81 12.11
CA ILE A 179 14.24 10.90 12.97
C ILE A 179 13.09 10.29 12.17
N ALA A 180 12.89 9.01 12.33
CA ALA A 180 11.75 8.31 11.75
C ALA A 180 10.98 7.55 12.84
N VAL A 181 9.68 7.38 12.64
CA VAL A 181 8.88 6.45 13.44
C VAL A 181 9.20 5.04 13.00
N ASP A 182 9.73 4.21 13.89
CA ASP A 182 10.05 2.81 13.62
C ASP A 182 8.81 1.93 13.77
N THR A 183 8.08 2.08 14.88
CA THR A 183 6.82 1.37 15.12
C THR A 183 5.99 2.04 16.21
N VAL A 184 4.68 1.79 16.15
CA VAL A 184 3.73 2.13 17.20
C VAL A 184 2.98 0.87 17.59
N PHE A 185 2.79 0.63 18.89
CA PHE A 185 2.01 -0.51 19.36
C PHE A 185 1.35 -0.23 20.72
N TYR A 186 0.21 -0.88 20.89
CA TYR A 186 -0.54 -0.84 22.15
C TYR A 186 -0.04 -1.88 23.13
N GLN A 187 -0.01 -1.49 24.42
CA GLN A 187 0.23 -2.38 25.54
C GLN A 187 -0.76 -2.07 26.67
N GLU A 188 -1.44 -3.07 27.17
CA GLU A 188 -2.34 -2.90 28.32
C GLU A 188 -1.56 -2.48 29.59
N PRO A 189 -2.20 -1.69 30.48
CA PRO A 189 -3.51 -1.07 30.35
C PRO A 189 -3.48 0.36 29.77
N GLY A 190 -3.85 0.51 28.50
CA GLY A 190 -4.06 1.85 27.92
C GLY A 190 -2.81 2.61 27.52
N ILE A 191 -1.70 1.93 27.27
CA ILE A 191 -0.41 2.52 26.91
C ILE A 191 -0.12 2.28 25.44
N TYR A 192 0.22 3.35 24.71
CA TYR A 192 0.80 3.27 23.37
C TYR A 192 2.31 3.53 23.48
N TRP A 193 3.09 2.61 22.98
CA TRP A 193 4.51 2.78 22.80
C TRP A 193 4.79 3.24 21.37
N ILE A 194 5.56 4.32 21.26
CA ILE A 194 6.05 4.87 20.02
C ILE A 194 7.56 4.70 20.06
N VAL A 195 8.13 4.03 19.10
CA VAL A 195 9.57 3.91 18.97
C VAL A 195 10.02 4.76 17.80
N THR A 196 10.86 5.75 18.08
CA THR A 196 11.52 6.56 17.06
C THR A 196 12.95 6.09 16.87
N GLN A 197 13.46 6.24 15.64
CA GLN A 197 14.79 5.83 15.23
C GLN A 197 15.56 7.00 14.62
N SER A 198 16.84 7.15 14.97
CA SER A 198 17.80 7.98 14.25
C SER A 198 18.96 7.13 13.74
N ARG A 199 19.41 7.39 12.51
CA ARG A 199 20.53 6.68 11.87
C ARG A 199 21.86 7.43 11.99
N GLU A 200 21.82 8.71 12.25
CA GLU A 200 23.01 9.57 12.15
C GLU A 200 23.54 10.06 13.49
N LYS A 201 22.66 10.21 14.48
CA LYS A 201 23.03 10.81 15.76
C LYS A 201 22.25 10.20 16.92
N ALA A 202 22.91 10.11 18.07
CA ALA A 202 22.22 9.89 19.33
C ALA A 202 21.22 11.04 19.59
N PHE A 203 20.06 10.71 20.12
CA PHE A 203 19.06 11.71 20.47
C PHE A 203 19.63 12.73 21.47
N PRO A 204 19.41 14.05 21.32
CA PRO A 204 19.83 15.04 22.26
C PRO A 204 19.26 14.77 23.66
N GLN A 205 20.05 15.00 24.71
CA GLN A 205 19.61 14.76 26.10
C GLN A 205 18.51 15.74 26.54
N ASP A 206 18.51 16.94 25.99
CA ASP A 206 17.51 18.00 26.25
C ASP A 206 16.22 17.82 25.42
N GLY A 207 16.18 16.79 24.59
CA GLY A 207 15.06 16.49 23.71
C GLY A 207 14.96 17.36 22.46
N GLY A 208 15.58 18.53 22.43
CA GLY A 208 15.69 19.41 21.28
C GLY A 208 14.41 19.53 20.43
N ARG A 209 14.56 19.44 19.08
CA ARG A 209 13.45 19.51 18.10
C ARG A 209 12.44 18.37 18.27
N ASP A 210 12.87 17.22 18.76
CA ASP A 210 12.01 16.06 18.99
C ASP A 210 10.92 16.36 20.05
N CYS A 211 11.26 17.05 21.13
CA CYS A 211 10.28 17.47 22.12
C CYS A 211 9.26 18.48 21.57
N GLU A 212 9.65 19.33 20.64
CA GLU A 212 8.73 20.27 20.00
C GLU A 212 7.73 19.53 19.09
N ILE A 213 8.21 18.58 18.32
CA ILE A 213 7.35 17.71 17.48
C ILE A 213 6.35 16.94 18.34
N LEU A 214 6.80 16.35 19.45
CA LEU A 214 5.92 15.63 20.36
C LEU A 214 4.87 16.56 21.02
N ARG A 215 5.22 17.81 21.33
CA ARG A 215 4.23 18.79 21.80
C ARG A 215 3.20 19.14 20.73
N GLN A 216 3.62 19.32 19.49
CA GLN A 216 2.70 19.56 18.37
C GLN A 216 1.77 18.36 18.16
N PHE A 217 2.31 17.14 18.23
CA PHE A 217 1.52 15.91 18.16
C PHE A 217 0.48 15.83 19.29
N VAL A 218 0.87 16.09 20.54
CA VAL A 218 -0.06 16.09 21.69
C VAL A 218 -1.14 17.16 21.53
N ALA A 219 -0.78 18.36 21.06
CA ALA A 219 -1.75 19.41 20.77
C ALA A 219 -2.76 18.99 19.69
N TRP A 220 -2.28 18.37 18.61
CA TRP A 220 -3.13 17.83 17.54
C TRP A 220 -4.06 16.72 18.05
N MET A 221 -3.55 15.81 18.88
CA MET A 221 -4.35 14.75 19.51
C MET A 221 -5.49 15.32 20.35
N ASN A 222 -5.20 16.32 21.17
CA ASN A 222 -6.21 16.97 22.00
C ASN A 222 -7.28 17.70 21.18
N GLU A 223 -6.89 18.35 20.08
CA GLU A 223 -7.83 19.07 19.22
C GLU A 223 -8.72 18.13 18.39
N LYS A 224 -8.14 17.09 17.79
CA LYS A 224 -8.83 16.26 16.79
C LYS A 224 -9.44 14.98 17.35
N ILE A 225 -8.80 14.38 18.33
CA ILE A 225 -9.22 13.07 18.87
C ILE A 225 -9.93 13.20 20.22
N TYR A 226 -9.47 14.12 21.06
CA TYR A 226 -10.02 14.35 22.39
C TYR A 226 -10.48 15.82 22.58
N PRO A 227 -11.36 16.36 21.72
CA PRO A 227 -11.86 17.71 21.94
C PRO A 227 -12.60 17.79 23.28
N GLU A 228 -12.41 18.89 24.01
CA GLU A 228 -13.02 19.16 25.32
C GLU A 228 -14.56 19.07 25.32
#